data_6c88a61f2bf0736c3e3dcc4118f14d16
#
_entry.id   6c88a61f2bf0736c3e3dcc4118f14d16
#
_cell.length_a   1.000
_cell.length_b   1.000
_cell.length_c   1.000
_cell.angle_alpha   90.00
_cell.angle_beta   90.00
_cell.angle_gamma   90.00
#
_symmetry.space_group_name_H-M   'P 1'
#
loop_
_entity.id
_entity.type
_entity.pdbx_description
1 polymer ?
#
loop_
_entity_poly.entity_id
_entity_poly.type
_entity_poly.pdbx_seq_one_letter_code
_entity_poly.pdbx_strand_id
1 'polypeptide(L)'
;VLSNNKYSPSLKSFWSTPYQLIIFDNYPIDVLKSKTQKIYSRKITSEKASLLWIIGQNVTKESSQSLTPFFHLDLIKENINSDKKSWYFTEEIINSNVIQGLLTIHESNFSDIFPPIMIPYKFNSKHDKVNPIAYHESEEVIPVLFMGEVKNIRSIVWTSNDLSTIKYNISNSNSNNIFPEIWSKLFSWLLKTGGDKNLYFRLNKDSYQQGEEILITGSSVRDYININNQAFITIIKDSIEINSFELRFNPETYRWEGNFWAPKPGNYKYKIVIQDGLTDPMVQNGKFIVEKSQIELNQVSLNLPLLANISNITEAEYYSWELRSKLVDKITPIESKRKINKSIVFLL
;
A
#
# COMPACT_ATOMS: atom_id res chain seq x y z
N VAL A 1 3.05 10.31 -16.87
CA VAL A 1 4.35 9.97 -17.47
C VAL A 1 4.59 10.88 -18.69
N LEU A 2 5.74 11.49 -18.79
CA LEU A 2 6.15 12.29 -19.95
C LEU A 2 6.84 11.36 -20.95
N SER A 3 6.27 11.19 -22.13
CA SER A 3 6.87 10.45 -23.23
C SER A 3 6.79 11.27 -24.51
N ASN A 4 7.91 11.40 -25.22
CA ASN A 4 8.00 12.17 -26.48
C ASN A 4 7.42 13.59 -26.38
N ASN A 5 7.72 14.33 -25.30
CA ASN A 5 7.20 15.67 -25.00
C ASN A 5 5.67 15.75 -24.83
N LYS A 6 4.98 14.61 -24.63
CA LYS A 6 3.55 14.57 -24.37
C LYS A 6 3.28 13.93 -22.99
N TYR A 7 2.37 14.53 -22.26
CA TYR A 7 1.91 13.94 -20.99
C TYR A 7 0.97 12.77 -21.25
N SER A 8 1.18 11.67 -20.52
CA SER A 8 0.24 10.55 -20.49
C SER A 8 -0.10 10.24 -19.01
N PRO A 9 -1.37 10.32 -18.61
CA PRO A 9 -2.51 10.80 -19.38
C PRO A 9 -2.40 12.27 -19.78
N SER A 10 -3.26 12.72 -20.71
CA SER A 10 -3.27 14.12 -21.17
C SER A 10 -3.56 15.07 -20.00
N LEU A 11 -3.14 16.35 -20.11
CA LEU A 11 -3.48 17.37 -19.10
C LEU A 11 -5.01 17.53 -18.90
N LYS A 12 -5.81 17.24 -19.92
CA LYS A 12 -7.26 17.25 -19.80
C LYS A 12 -7.75 16.10 -18.91
N SER A 13 -7.25 14.89 -19.08
CA SER A 13 -7.55 13.74 -18.21
C SER A 13 -7.07 13.99 -16.79
N PHE A 14 -5.87 14.53 -16.62
CA PHE A 14 -5.36 14.91 -15.31
C PHE A 14 -6.31 15.90 -14.61
N TRP A 15 -6.84 16.88 -15.34
CA TRP A 15 -7.77 17.86 -14.76
C TRP A 15 -9.10 17.24 -14.34
N SER A 16 -9.67 16.35 -15.15
CA SER A 16 -10.98 15.75 -14.92
C SER A 16 -11.01 14.62 -13.91
N THR A 17 -9.87 13.98 -13.64
CA THR A 17 -9.77 12.85 -12.71
C THR A 17 -9.46 13.33 -11.29
N PRO A 18 -10.24 12.98 -10.27
CA PRO A 18 -9.91 13.32 -8.87
C PRO A 18 -8.73 12.47 -8.38
N TYR A 19 -7.79 13.11 -7.68
CA TYR A 19 -6.63 12.43 -7.09
C TYR A 19 -6.53 12.74 -5.59
N GLN A 20 -6.27 11.71 -4.80
CA GLN A 20 -5.96 11.86 -3.38
C GLN A 20 -4.48 12.18 -3.16
N LEU A 21 -3.61 11.74 -4.06
CA LEU A 21 -2.17 11.93 -4.01
C LEU A 21 -1.63 12.25 -5.40
N ILE A 22 -0.76 13.25 -5.49
CA ILE A 22 -0.01 13.60 -6.69
C ILE A 22 1.46 13.39 -6.40
N ILE A 23 2.11 12.55 -7.22
CA ILE A 23 3.53 12.21 -7.09
C ILE A 23 4.30 12.90 -8.21
N PHE A 24 5.30 13.68 -7.85
CA PHE A 24 6.29 14.26 -8.75
C PHE A 24 7.58 13.47 -8.58
N ASP A 25 7.79 12.48 -9.44
CA ASP A 25 8.99 11.65 -9.43
C ASP A 25 9.93 12.05 -10.56
N ASN A 26 11.17 12.39 -10.22
CA ASN A 26 12.17 12.89 -11.16
C ASN A 26 11.62 14.01 -12.06
N TYR A 27 10.85 14.91 -11.48
CA TYR A 27 10.12 15.98 -12.16
C TYR A 27 10.14 17.27 -11.31
N PRO A 28 10.18 18.47 -11.92
CA PRO A 28 10.13 18.74 -13.36
C PRO A 28 11.51 18.63 -14.02
N ILE A 29 11.54 18.22 -15.30
CA ILE A 29 12.76 18.18 -16.10
C ILE A 29 13.11 19.59 -16.57
N ASP A 30 12.11 20.32 -17.07
CA ASP A 30 12.21 21.70 -17.52
C ASP A 30 11.43 22.63 -16.58
N VAL A 31 11.76 23.93 -16.63
CA VAL A 31 11.05 24.95 -15.87
C VAL A 31 9.55 24.94 -16.22
N LEU A 32 8.70 24.84 -15.22
CA LEU A 32 7.26 24.80 -15.42
C LEU A 32 6.72 26.12 -15.97
N LYS A 33 6.04 26.05 -17.09
CA LYS A 33 5.34 27.21 -17.66
C LYS A 33 4.27 27.71 -16.67
N SER A 34 4.07 29.02 -16.57
CA SER A 34 3.07 29.62 -15.68
C SER A 34 1.68 29.05 -15.82
N LYS A 35 1.28 28.62 -17.05
CA LYS A 35 0.00 27.95 -17.29
C LYS A 35 -0.06 26.60 -16.57
N THR A 36 0.99 25.80 -16.63
CA THR A 36 1.10 24.49 -15.96
C THR A 36 1.08 24.64 -14.44
N GLN A 37 1.83 25.60 -13.92
CA GLN A 37 1.83 25.91 -12.48
C GLN A 37 0.42 26.28 -11.99
N LYS A 38 -0.32 27.11 -12.73
CA LYS A 38 -1.70 27.48 -12.41
C LYS A 38 -2.65 26.26 -12.42
N ILE A 39 -2.46 25.33 -13.36
CA ILE A 39 -3.26 24.09 -13.43
C ILE A 39 -2.97 23.23 -12.19
N TYR A 40 -1.72 23.00 -11.84
CA TYR A 40 -1.35 22.25 -10.64
C TYR A 40 -1.88 22.92 -9.37
N SER A 41 -1.66 24.22 -9.20
CA SER A 41 -2.13 24.96 -8.04
C SER A 41 -3.66 24.81 -7.85
N ARG A 42 -4.43 25.01 -8.90
CA ARG A 42 -5.89 24.84 -8.86
C ARG A 42 -6.29 23.41 -8.52
N LYS A 43 -5.66 22.43 -9.16
CA LYS A 43 -5.95 21.02 -8.95
C LYS A 43 -5.66 20.60 -7.50
N ILE A 44 -4.48 20.93 -7.01
CA ILE A 44 -4.06 20.62 -5.63
C ILE A 44 -5.00 21.28 -4.61
N THR A 45 -5.32 22.55 -4.82
CA THR A 45 -6.16 23.30 -3.88
C THR A 45 -7.62 22.85 -3.90
N SER A 46 -8.19 22.56 -5.09
CA SER A 46 -9.60 22.16 -5.21
C SER A 46 -9.86 20.77 -4.63
N GLU A 47 -8.92 19.85 -4.76
CA GLU A 47 -9.06 18.47 -4.31
C GLU A 47 -8.40 18.21 -2.95
N LYS A 48 -7.63 19.19 -2.46
CA LYS A 48 -6.79 19.01 -1.26
C LYS A 48 -5.93 17.74 -1.35
N ALA A 49 -5.45 17.46 -2.57
CA ALA A 49 -4.62 16.29 -2.84
C ALA A 49 -3.31 16.40 -2.09
N SER A 50 -2.87 15.32 -1.47
CA SER A 50 -1.55 15.24 -0.87
C SER A 50 -0.47 15.20 -1.94
N LEU A 51 0.75 15.61 -1.57
CA LEU A 51 1.84 15.78 -2.50
C LEU A 51 3.06 14.96 -2.08
N LEU A 52 3.67 14.26 -3.03
CA LEU A 52 4.98 13.65 -2.85
C LEU A 52 5.91 14.15 -3.95
N TRP A 53 7.06 14.66 -3.56
CA TRP A 53 8.10 15.04 -4.51
C TRP A 53 9.37 14.23 -4.25
N ILE A 54 9.82 13.51 -5.25
CA ILE A 54 11.07 12.76 -5.26
C ILE A 54 11.98 13.42 -6.27
N ILE A 55 13.07 14.01 -5.78
CA ILE A 55 14.06 14.64 -6.63
C ILE A 55 14.88 13.54 -7.31
N GLY A 56 14.93 13.60 -8.64
CA GLY A 56 15.71 12.68 -9.45
C GLY A 56 16.85 13.37 -10.19
N GLN A 57 17.59 12.58 -10.95
CA GLN A 57 18.79 13.05 -11.66
C GLN A 57 18.53 14.10 -12.75
N ASN A 58 17.30 14.14 -13.28
CA ASN A 58 16.93 15.08 -14.35
C ASN A 58 16.38 16.42 -13.83
N VAL A 59 16.21 16.56 -12.52
CA VAL A 59 15.72 17.80 -11.92
C VAL A 59 16.88 18.78 -11.82
N THR A 60 16.76 19.91 -12.52
CA THR A 60 17.75 21.00 -12.47
C THR A 60 17.40 22.01 -11.37
N LYS A 61 18.31 22.92 -11.06
CA LYS A 61 18.07 24.03 -10.12
C LYS A 61 16.86 24.86 -10.53
N GLU A 62 16.85 25.32 -11.77
CA GLU A 62 15.81 26.20 -12.32
C GLU A 62 14.46 25.47 -12.38
N SER A 63 14.49 24.19 -12.76
CA SER A 63 13.25 23.41 -12.81
C SER A 63 12.71 23.14 -11.41
N SER A 64 13.57 22.85 -10.43
CA SER A 64 13.16 22.62 -9.03
C SER A 64 12.51 23.86 -8.42
N GLN A 65 13.05 25.06 -8.67
CA GLN A 65 12.48 26.31 -8.19
C GLN A 65 11.04 26.54 -8.66
N SER A 66 10.66 25.98 -9.80
CA SER A 66 9.30 26.11 -10.31
C SER A 66 8.28 25.24 -9.55
N LEU A 67 8.74 24.25 -8.77
CA LEU A 67 7.90 23.35 -7.98
C LEU A 67 7.94 23.63 -6.47
N THR A 68 9.04 24.23 -5.96
CA THR A 68 9.19 24.53 -4.52
C THR A 68 8.00 25.26 -3.87
N PRO A 69 7.27 26.18 -4.55
CA PRO A 69 6.14 26.87 -3.93
C PRO A 69 5.02 25.94 -3.49
N PHE A 70 4.82 24.81 -4.17
CA PHE A 70 3.78 23.83 -3.81
C PHE A 70 4.10 23.06 -2.54
N PHE A 71 5.39 23.01 -2.18
CA PHE A 71 5.91 22.31 -1.01
C PHE A 71 6.34 23.24 0.12
N HIS A 72 6.13 24.54 -0.05
CA HIS A 72 6.53 25.55 0.93
C HIS A 72 8.04 25.48 1.26
N LEU A 73 8.87 25.26 0.26
CA LEU A 73 10.32 25.17 0.38
C LEU A 73 11.01 26.32 -0.38
N ASP A 74 12.24 26.64 0.05
CA ASP A 74 13.20 27.46 -0.66
C ASP A 74 14.43 26.65 -1.02
N LEU A 75 14.89 26.78 -2.26
CA LEU A 75 16.19 26.28 -2.67
C LEU A 75 17.28 27.25 -2.23
N ILE A 76 18.18 26.80 -1.36
CA ILE A 76 19.25 27.63 -0.79
C ILE A 76 20.54 27.45 -1.57
N LYS A 77 20.96 26.22 -1.87
CA LYS A 77 22.25 25.90 -2.44
C LYS A 77 22.16 24.70 -3.35
N GLU A 78 22.95 24.67 -4.39
CA GLU A 78 23.17 23.52 -5.28
C GLU A 78 24.55 22.90 -5.07
N ASN A 79 24.78 21.71 -5.59
CA ASN A 79 26.05 20.98 -5.59
C ASN A 79 26.71 20.90 -4.20
N ILE A 80 25.93 20.50 -3.19
CA ILE A 80 26.36 20.58 -1.80
C ILE A 80 27.42 19.53 -1.49
N ASN A 81 27.28 18.33 -2.04
CA ASN A 81 28.24 17.25 -1.87
C ASN A 81 28.21 16.28 -3.05
N SER A 82 29.37 16.08 -3.66
CA SER A 82 29.62 14.99 -4.62
C SER A 82 29.71 13.62 -3.92
N ASP A 83 29.93 13.60 -2.59
CA ASP A 83 30.19 12.39 -1.84
C ASP A 83 28.91 11.88 -1.19
N LYS A 84 28.72 10.56 -1.25
CA LYS A 84 27.65 9.89 -0.53
C LYS A 84 28.01 9.81 0.95
N LYS A 85 27.10 10.24 1.82
CA LYS A 85 27.24 10.17 3.26
C LYS A 85 26.00 9.54 3.91
N SER A 86 26.18 9.07 5.13
CA SER A 86 25.10 8.54 5.96
C SER A 86 24.04 9.59 6.23
N TRP A 87 22.85 9.16 6.54
CA TRP A 87 21.71 10.00 6.91
C TRP A 87 20.89 9.34 8.01
N TYR A 88 20.15 10.14 8.74
CA TYR A 88 19.37 9.68 9.89
C TYR A 88 18.05 10.44 10.03
N PHE A 89 17.10 9.82 10.69
CA PHE A 89 15.85 10.46 11.07
C PHE A 89 16.00 11.25 12.35
N THR A 90 15.23 12.32 12.52
CA THR A 90 15.18 13.08 13.78
C THR A 90 14.54 12.27 14.89
N GLU A 91 14.94 12.49 16.15
CA GLU A 91 14.32 11.85 17.30
C GLU A 91 12.80 12.14 17.39
N GLU A 92 12.40 13.35 17.03
CA GLU A 92 11.00 13.76 17.02
C GLU A 92 10.14 12.88 16.11
N ILE A 93 10.60 12.56 14.89
CA ILE A 93 9.86 11.71 13.97
C ILE A 93 9.94 10.23 14.37
N ILE A 94 11.07 9.81 14.94
CA ILE A 94 11.26 8.45 15.48
C ILE A 94 10.23 8.18 16.57
N ASN A 95 10.02 9.13 17.46
CA ASN A 95 9.07 9.04 18.55
C ASN A 95 7.63 9.35 18.10
N SER A 96 7.44 9.84 16.87
CA SER A 96 6.11 10.10 16.33
C SER A 96 5.43 8.82 15.86
N ASN A 97 4.12 8.77 15.97
CA ASN A 97 3.31 7.63 15.51
C ASN A 97 3.41 7.35 13.99
N VAL A 98 3.99 8.26 13.22
CA VAL A 98 4.18 8.06 11.78
C VAL A 98 5.21 6.95 11.51
N ILE A 99 6.28 6.90 12.28
CA ILE A 99 7.38 5.94 12.10
C ILE A 99 7.55 5.02 13.32
N GLN A 100 6.94 5.35 14.45
CA GLN A 100 7.01 4.56 15.68
C GLN A 100 6.69 3.08 15.43
N GLY A 101 7.42 2.19 16.08
CA GLY A 101 7.28 0.73 15.92
C GLY A 101 8.12 0.11 14.81
N LEU A 102 8.58 0.90 13.82
CA LEU A 102 9.59 0.39 12.88
C LEU A 102 10.99 0.43 13.49
N LEU A 103 11.19 1.37 14.38
CA LEU A 103 12.49 1.73 14.91
C LEU A 103 12.80 1.11 16.27
N THR A 104 11.80 0.60 16.98
CA THR A 104 11.98 -0.10 18.25
C THR A 104 12.52 -1.53 18.09
N ILE A 105 12.45 -2.10 16.90
CA ILE A 105 12.93 -3.47 16.63
C ILE A 105 14.46 -3.52 16.51
N HIS A 106 15.11 -2.39 16.24
CA HIS A 106 16.56 -2.34 16.06
C HIS A 106 17.19 -1.25 16.95
N GLU A 107 17.62 -1.63 18.13
CA GLU A 107 18.45 -0.79 19.02
C GLU A 107 19.84 -0.46 18.45
N SER A 108 20.19 -0.94 17.25
CA SER A 108 21.41 -0.61 16.54
C SER A 108 21.24 0.65 15.70
N ASN A 109 22.25 1.51 15.71
CA ASN A 109 22.31 2.79 15.03
C ASN A 109 21.69 2.75 13.63
N PHE A 110 20.60 3.50 13.42
CA PHE A 110 19.88 3.62 12.14
C PHE A 110 20.78 4.03 10.98
N SER A 111 21.82 4.83 11.25
CA SER A 111 22.80 5.23 10.25
C SER A 111 23.47 4.05 9.55
N ASP A 112 23.58 2.90 10.24
CA ASP A 112 24.26 1.72 9.70
C ASP A 112 23.36 0.86 8.80
N ILE A 113 22.05 1.09 8.86
CA ILE A 113 21.05 0.30 8.09
C ILE A 113 20.84 0.91 6.71
N PHE A 114 20.91 2.24 6.61
CA PHE A 114 20.64 2.94 5.36
C PHE A 114 21.92 3.22 4.58
N PRO A 115 21.96 2.86 3.29
CA PRO A 115 23.12 3.16 2.47
C PRO A 115 23.32 4.67 2.36
N PRO A 116 24.56 5.14 2.27
CA PRO A 116 24.86 6.54 2.10
C PRO A 116 24.26 7.09 0.80
N ILE A 117 23.79 8.31 0.86
CA ILE A 117 23.11 9.01 -0.24
C ILE A 117 23.83 10.29 -0.63
N MET A 118 23.55 10.76 -1.84
CA MET A 118 23.99 12.06 -2.35
C MET A 118 22.80 13.02 -2.39
N ILE A 119 23.05 14.28 -2.01
CA ILE A 119 22.04 15.33 -2.02
C ILE A 119 22.49 16.44 -2.99
N PRO A 120 21.78 16.62 -4.12
CA PRO A 120 22.16 17.63 -5.09
C PRO A 120 21.80 19.05 -4.65
N TYR A 121 20.75 19.21 -3.82
CA TYR A 121 20.20 20.52 -3.47
C TYR A 121 19.90 20.65 -1.99
N LYS A 122 20.22 21.80 -1.40
CA LYS A 122 19.79 22.17 -0.04
C LYS A 122 18.53 23.01 -0.09
N PHE A 123 17.50 22.56 0.60
CA PHE A 123 16.26 23.29 0.78
C PHE A 123 16.08 23.71 2.24
N ASN A 124 15.35 24.79 2.44
CA ASN A 124 14.84 25.17 3.74
C ASN A 124 13.31 25.30 3.66
N SER A 125 12.66 25.09 4.81
CA SER A 125 11.23 25.32 4.93
C SER A 125 10.93 26.83 4.93
N LYS A 126 9.85 27.22 4.23
CA LYS A 126 9.23 28.55 4.28
C LYS A 126 8.09 28.64 5.27
N HIS A 127 7.62 27.51 5.77
CA HIS A 127 6.41 27.44 6.59
C HIS A 127 6.70 26.59 7.83
N ASP A 128 6.26 27.09 8.99
CA ASP A 128 6.43 26.47 10.31
C ASP A 128 5.85 25.05 10.44
N LYS A 129 4.87 24.71 9.61
CA LYS A 129 4.25 23.37 9.55
C LYS A 129 4.92 22.40 8.56
N VAL A 130 6.02 22.78 7.96
CA VAL A 130 6.81 21.92 7.07
C VAL A 130 8.18 21.75 7.70
N ASN A 131 8.45 20.57 8.23
CA ASN A 131 9.65 20.29 9.00
C ASN A 131 10.53 19.24 8.32
N PRO A 132 11.85 19.40 8.39
CA PRO A 132 12.74 18.32 8.03
C PRO A 132 12.66 17.21 9.06
N ILE A 133 12.52 15.97 8.59
CA ILE A 133 12.37 14.79 9.43
C ILE A 133 13.56 13.82 9.30
N ALA A 134 14.45 14.07 8.35
CA ALA A 134 15.71 13.35 8.22
C ALA A 134 16.80 14.29 7.72
N TYR A 135 18.03 14.02 8.17
CA TYR A 135 19.21 14.82 7.86
C TYR A 135 20.37 13.96 7.36
N HIS A 136 21.18 14.59 6.53
CA HIS A 136 22.42 14.03 6.01
C HIS A 136 23.58 14.35 6.97
N GLU A 137 24.44 13.38 7.23
CA GLU A 137 25.65 13.54 8.06
C GLU A 137 26.72 14.28 7.29
N SER A 138 26.69 15.59 7.36
CA SER A 138 27.69 16.48 6.75
C SER A 138 28.05 17.59 7.73
N GLU A 139 29.12 18.33 7.45
CA GLU A 139 29.54 19.48 8.28
C GLU A 139 28.42 20.54 8.37
N GLU A 140 27.67 20.72 7.29
CA GLU A 140 26.40 21.47 7.27
C GLU A 140 25.22 20.54 7.53
N VAL A 141 24.24 20.99 8.31
CA VAL A 141 22.97 20.29 8.49
C VAL A 141 22.16 20.41 7.21
N ILE A 142 22.01 19.28 6.48
CA ILE A 142 21.33 19.24 5.20
C ILE A 142 20.10 18.35 5.32
N PRO A 143 18.88 18.89 5.17
CA PRO A 143 17.67 18.08 5.18
C PRO A 143 17.57 17.12 3.98
N VAL A 144 17.22 15.87 4.28
CA VAL A 144 17.00 14.80 3.30
C VAL A 144 15.51 14.61 3.00
N LEU A 145 14.70 14.70 4.03
CA LEU A 145 13.28 14.43 3.94
C LEU A 145 12.52 15.52 4.69
N PHE A 146 11.58 16.14 3.99
CA PHE A 146 10.64 17.09 4.58
C PHE A 146 9.25 16.49 4.66
N MET A 147 8.53 16.84 5.71
CA MET A 147 7.15 16.45 5.93
C MET A 147 6.36 17.62 6.49
N GLY A 148 5.14 17.83 6.01
CA GLY A 148 4.32 18.92 6.52
C GLY A 148 2.87 18.87 6.05
N GLU A 149 2.03 19.63 6.78
CA GLU A 149 0.62 19.79 6.43
C GLU A 149 0.24 21.27 6.49
N VAL A 150 -0.07 21.85 5.33
CA VAL A 150 -0.47 23.27 5.20
C VAL A 150 -1.85 23.31 4.52
N LYS A 151 -2.82 23.98 5.16
CA LYS A 151 -4.21 24.11 4.65
C LYS A 151 -4.86 22.76 4.30
N ASN A 152 -4.63 21.73 5.12
CA ASN A 152 -5.11 20.37 4.91
C ASN A 152 -4.51 19.69 3.67
N ILE A 153 -3.39 20.14 3.15
CA ILE A 153 -2.62 19.48 2.10
C ILE A 153 -1.36 18.92 2.74
N ARG A 154 -1.22 17.62 2.75
CA ARG A 154 -0.03 16.92 3.24
C ARG A 154 1.02 16.85 2.15
N SER A 155 2.26 17.06 2.53
CA SER A 155 3.37 17.02 1.59
C SER A 155 4.58 16.33 2.17
N ILE A 156 5.25 15.54 1.32
CA ILE A 156 6.55 14.93 1.60
C ILE A 156 7.48 15.28 0.45
N VAL A 157 8.74 15.62 0.79
CA VAL A 157 9.79 15.88 -0.20
C VAL A 157 11.01 15.06 0.14
N TRP A 158 11.43 14.23 -0.79
CA TRP A 158 12.68 13.49 -0.76
C TRP A 158 13.71 14.21 -1.61
N THR A 159 14.81 14.70 -1.01
CA THR A 159 15.76 15.61 -1.67
C THR A 159 16.95 14.90 -2.32
N SER A 160 17.13 13.60 -2.10
CA SER A 160 18.20 12.81 -2.73
C SER A 160 17.72 12.19 -4.05
N ASN A 161 18.66 12.07 -4.99
CA ASN A 161 18.43 11.38 -6.27
C ASN A 161 18.75 9.87 -6.22
N ASP A 162 19.12 9.34 -5.06
CA ASP A 162 19.56 7.95 -4.85
C ASP A 162 18.44 7.00 -4.36
N LEU A 163 17.16 7.38 -4.42
CA LEU A 163 16.06 6.58 -3.84
C LEU A 163 16.02 5.14 -4.35
N SER A 164 16.21 4.93 -5.64
CA SER A 164 16.26 3.60 -6.25
C SER A 164 17.44 2.77 -5.77
N THR A 165 18.59 3.41 -5.57
CA THR A 165 19.82 2.79 -5.09
C THR A 165 19.68 2.31 -3.65
N ILE A 166 18.97 3.06 -2.81
CA ILE A 166 18.68 2.68 -1.42
C ILE A 166 17.94 1.34 -1.37
N LYS A 167 16.86 1.21 -2.14
CA LYS A 167 16.09 -0.04 -2.21
C LYS A 167 16.96 -1.22 -2.61
N TYR A 168 17.83 -1.03 -3.59
CA TYR A 168 18.69 -2.09 -4.12
C TYR A 168 19.74 -2.55 -3.09
N ASN A 169 20.37 -1.60 -2.38
CA ASN A 169 21.40 -1.89 -1.41
C ASN A 169 20.87 -2.52 -0.12
N ILE A 170 19.68 -2.12 0.33
CA ILE A 170 19.03 -2.72 1.51
C ILE A 170 18.54 -4.15 1.22
N SER A 171 18.20 -4.47 -0.03
CA SER A 171 17.73 -5.82 -0.42
C SER A 171 18.74 -6.93 -0.12
N ASN A 172 20.00 -6.61 0.09
CA ASN A 172 21.07 -7.54 0.40
C ASN A 172 21.35 -7.68 1.93
N SER A 173 20.63 -6.97 2.77
CA SER A 173 20.77 -7.02 4.23
C SER A 173 19.62 -7.76 4.91
N ASN A 174 19.82 -8.22 6.15
CA ASN A 174 18.76 -8.83 6.96
C ASN A 174 17.62 -7.87 7.32
N SER A 175 17.71 -6.61 6.89
CA SER A 175 16.76 -5.52 7.14
C SER A 175 15.83 -5.23 5.94
N ASN A 176 15.61 -6.20 5.07
CA ASN A 176 14.90 -6.05 3.78
C ASN A 176 13.54 -5.36 3.85
N ASN A 177 12.85 -5.41 4.98
CA ASN A 177 11.48 -4.90 5.10
C ASN A 177 11.39 -3.47 5.65
N ILE A 178 12.44 -2.94 6.27
CA ILE A 178 12.37 -1.63 6.97
C ILE A 178 12.07 -0.50 6.00
N PHE A 179 12.76 -0.43 4.88
CA PHE A 179 12.57 0.64 3.92
C PHE A 179 11.19 0.64 3.25
N PRO A 180 10.67 -0.49 2.75
CA PRO A 180 9.29 -0.59 2.29
C PRO A 180 8.27 -0.24 3.37
N GLU A 181 8.52 -0.58 4.63
CA GLU A 181 7.63 -0.27 5.73
C GLU A 181 7.60 1.22 6.07
N ILE A 182 8.76 1.89 6.10
CA ILE A 182 8.84 3.35 6.24
C ILE A 182 8.01 4.02 5.15
N TRP A 183 8.22 3.66 3.89
CA TRP A 183 7.46 4.22 2.79
C TRP A 183 5.96 3.90 2.88
N SER A 184 5.60 2.71 3.30
CA SER A 184 4.19 2.36 3.53
C SER A 184 3.54 3.25 4.58
N LYS A 185 4.25 3.60 5.65
CA LYS A 185 3.74 4.54 6.66
C LYS A 185 3.68 5.98 6.15
N LEU A 186 4.71 6.44 5.43
CA LEU A 186 4.70 7.77 4.81
C LEU A 186 3.57 7.92 3.79
N PHE A 187 3.33 6.91 2.96
CA PHE A 187 2.18 6.88 2.05
C PHE A 187 0.86 6.83 2.79
N SER A 188 0.74 6.06 3.85
CA SER A 188 -0.47 6.00 4.68
C SER A 188 -0.78 7.36 5.31
N TRP A 189 0.25 8.09 5.70
CA TRP A 189 0.09 9.46 6.20
C TRP A 189 -0.33 10.42 5.08
N LEU A 190 0.28 10.36 3.89
CA LEU A 190 -0.11 11.18 2.75
C LEU A 190 -1.54 10.90 2.29
N LEU A 191 -1.90 9.61 2.20
CA LEU A 191 -3.23 9.18 1.82
C LEU A 191 -4.17 9.31 3.03
N LYS A 192 -4.75 10.49 3.19
CA LYS A 192 -5.78 10.76 4.21
C LYS A 192 -7.01 9.87 3.99
N THR A 193 -6.89 8.60 4.29
CA THR A 193 -8.03 7.70 4.20
C THR A 193 -8.92 7.92 5.41
N GLY A 194 -9.90 8.84 5.32
CA GLY A 194 -10.88 9.04 6.36
C GLY A 194 -11.07 10.46 6.89
N GLY A 195 -10.72 11.50 6.13
CA GLY A 195 -10.96 12.90 6.52
C GLY A 195 -9.99 13.41 7.59
N ASP A 196 -10.38 14.43 8.36
CA ASP A 196 -9.54 15.13 9.35
C ASP A 196 -9.04 14.26 10.54
N LYS A 197 -9.19 12.94 10.44
CA LYS A 197 -8.90 11.99 11.52
C LYS A 197 -7.57 11.30 11.27
N ASN A 198 -6.76 11.29 12.28
CA ASN A 198 -5.46 10.60 12.35
C ASN A 198 -5.58 9.06 12.33
N LEU A 199 -6.56 8.53 11.63
CA LEU A 199 -6.91 7.12 11.58
C LEU A 199 -6.91 6.64 10.13
N TYR A 200 -6.12 5.61 9.85
CA TYR A 200 -5.91 5.07 8.51
C TYR A 200 -6.15 3.58 8.51
N PHE A 201 -7.35 3.19 8.11
CA PHE A 201 -7.66 1.80 7.81
C PHE A 201 -7.88 1.63 6.32
N ARG A 202 -7.35 0.55 5.78
CA ARG A 202 -7.56 0.18 4.39
C ARG A 202 -7.77 -1.31 4.26
N LEU A 203 -8.53 -1.67 3.27
CA LEU A 203 -8.57 -3.01 2.72
C LEU A 203 -7.43 -3.15 1.70
N ASN A 204 -6.96 -4.36 1.49
CA ASN A 204 -5.89 -4.63 0.51
C ASN A 204 -6.34 -4.38 -0.94
N LYS A 205 -7.65 -4.38 -1.22
CA LYS A 205 -8.25 -4.08 -2.54
C LYS A 205 -9.60 -3.36 -2.37
N ASP A 206 -10.10 -2.74 -3.44
CA ASP A 206 -11.45 -2.14 -3.50
C ASP A 206 -12.50 -3.11 -4.07
N SER A 207 -12.08 -4.16 -4.78
CA SER A 207 -12.91 -5.20 -5.35
C SER A 207 -12.33 -6.58 -5.08
N TYR A 208 -13.18 -7.53 -4.73
CA TYR A 208 -12.85 -8.92 -4.37
C TYR A 208 -13.74 -9.88 -5.12
N GLN A 209 -13.28 -11.09 -5.31
CA GLN A 209 -14.13 -12.20 -5.75
C GLN A 209 -14.78 -12.86 -4.51
N GLN A 210 -15.98 -13.40 -4.69
CA GLN A 210 -16.64 -14.14 -3.62
C GLN A 210 -15.72 -15.27 -3.11
N GLY A 211 -15.55 -15.35 -1.78
CA GLY A 211 -14.67 -16.33 -1.14
C GLY A 211 -13.19 -15.95 -1.14
N GLU A 212 -12.82 -14.76 -1.62
CA GLU A 212 -11.46 -14.24 -1.50
C GLU A 212 -11.21 -13.70 -0.10
N GLU A 213 -9.97 -13.80 0.40
CA GLU A 213 -9.59 -13.23 1.68
C GLU A 213 -9.42 -11.71 1.57
N ILE A 214 -10.11 -11.00 2.43
CA ILE A 214 -10.02 -9.54 2.60
C ILE A 214 -9.12 -9.25 3.79
N LEU A 215 -8.00 -8.60 3.54
CA LEU A 215 -7.08 -8.16 4.58
C LEU A 215 -7.36 -6.71 4.93
N ILE A 216 -7.40 -6.42 6.23
CA ILE A 216 -7.58 -5.09 6.79
C ILE A 216 -6.31 -4.72 7.51
N THR A 217 -5.76 -3.58 7.18
CA THR A 217 -4.64 -3.00 7.91
C THR A 217 -4.97 -1.57 8.31
N GLY A 218 -4.61 -1.20 9.52
CA GLY A 218 -4.86 0.15 10.03
C GLY A 218 -3.76 0.68 10.90
N SER A 219 -3.59 1.99 10.89
CA SER A 219 -2.70 2.70 11.80
C SER A 219 -3.35 4.01 12.24
N SER A 220 -2.95 4.54 13.37
CA SER A 220 -3.33 5.87 13.81
C SER A 220 -2.08 6.73 14.04
N VAL A 221 -2.22 8.03 13.83
CA VAL A 221 -1.13 9.02 13.98
C VAL A 221 -1.25 9.78 15.31
N ARG A 222 -2.20 9.47 16.17
CA ARG A 222 -2.32 10.11 17.49
C ARG A 222 -1.37 9.48 18.51
N ASP A 223 -0.72 10.34 19.33
CA ASP A 223 0.24 9.98 20.39
C ASP A 223 -0.35 9.15 21.55
N TYR A 224 -1.64 8.81 21.50
CA TYR A 224 -2.38 8.18 22.59
C TYR A 224 -2.85 6.75 22.30
N ILE A 225 -2.23 6.05 21.34
CA ILE A 225 -2.59 4.65 21.15
C ILE A 225 -1.85 3.81 22.17
N ASN A 226 -2.54 3.58 23.26
CA ASN A 226 -2.17 2.51 24.19
C ASN A 226 -2.53 1.16 23.58
N ILE A 227 -1.76 0.14 23.89
CA ILE A 227 -1.99 -1.28 23.59
C ILE A 227 -3.41 -1.72 23.97
N ASN A 228 -4.09 -0.96 24.83
CA ASN A 228 -5.42 -1.22 25.34
C ASN A 228 -6.55 -0.70 24.43
N ASN A 229 -6.25 -0.01 23.34
CA ASN A 229 -7.30 0.51 22.44
C ASN A 229 -7.87 -0.62 21.61
N GLN A 230 -9.16 -0.79 21.66
CA GLN A 230 -9.89 -1.79 20.89
C GLN A 230 -10.38 -1.18 19.58
N ALA A 231 -10.15 -1.87 18.47
CA ALA A 231 -10.64 -1.50 17.16
C ALA A 231 -11.61 -2.56 16.65
N PHE A 232 -12.81 -2.13 16.30
CA PHE A 232 -13.87 -3.00 15.78
C PHE A 232 -14.18 -2.62 14.34
N ILE A 233 -14.37 -3.63 13.49
CA ILE A 233 -14.92 -3.43 12.16
C ILE A 233 -16.30 -4.03 12.08
N THR A 234 -17.24 -3.28 11.51
CA THR A 234 -18.60 -3.71 11.20
C THR A 234 -18.80 -3.67 9.69
N ILE A 235 -19.27 -4.76 9.10
CA ILE A 235 -19.54 -4.90 7.67
C ILE A 235 -21.02 -4.80 7.43
N ILE A 236 -21.43 -3.95 6.52
CA ILE A 236 -22.83 -3.57 6.29
C ILE A 236 -23.17 -3.79 4.81
N LYS A 237 -24.30 -4.43 4.55
CA LYS A 237 -24.93 -4.53 3.24
C LYS A 237 -26.39 -4.10 3.33
N ASP A 238 -26.84 -3.24 2.42
CA ASP A 238 -28.24 -2.77 2.35
C ASP A 238 -28.77 -2.27 3.71
N SER A 239 -27.89 -1.56 4.47
CA SER A 239 -28.15 -1.05 5.83
C SER A 239 -28.31 -2.12 6.93
N ILE A 240 -28.03 -3.38 6.62
CA ILE A 240 -28.04 -4.49 7.58
C ILE A 240 -26.59 -4.86 7.92
N GLU A 241 -26.30 -4.96 9.21
CA GLU A 241 -25.03 -5.48 9.70
C GLU A 241 -24.94 -6.98 9.40
N ILE A 242 -23.86 -7.39 8.71
CA ILE A 242 -23.64 -8.78 8.32
C ILE A 242 -22.62 -9.44 9.25
N ASN A 243 -21.60 -8.69 9.63
CA ASN A 243 -20.52 -9.20 10.46
C ASN A 243 -19.88 -8.05 11.24
N SER A 244 -19.43 -8.33 12.46
CA SER A 244 -18.66 -7.41 13.29
C SER A 244 -17.62 -8.21 14.08
N PHE A 245 -16.36 -7.73 14.08
CA PHE A 245 -15.29 -8.38 14.82
C PHE A 245 -14.21 -7.38 15.23
N GLU A 246 -13.38 -7.75 16.18
CA GLU A 246 -12.27 -6.98 16.68
C GLU A 246 -11.04 -7.17 15.79
N LEU A 247 -10.36 -6.04 15.50
CA LEU A 247 -9.06 -6.05 14.84
C LEU A 247 -7.97 -6.21 15.89
N ARG A 248 -6.99 -7.08 15.63
CA ARG A 248 -5.87 -7.31 16.53
C ARG A 248 -4.82 -6.22 16.36
N PHE A 249 -4.38 -5.66 17.47
CA PHE A 249 -3.25 -4.74 17.45
C PHE A 249 -1.94 -5.55 17.48
N ASN A 250 -1.08 -5.27 16.50
CA ASN A 250 0.25 -5.84 16.44
C ASN A 250 1.25 -4.81 17.03
N PRO A 251 1.83 -5.06 18.21
CA PRO A 251 2.73 -4.13 18.86
C PRO A 251 4.07 -3.97 18.14
N GLU A 252 4.49 -4.95 17.33
CA GLU A 252 5.75 -4.88 16.57
C GLU A 252 5.63 -3.92 15.39
N THR A 253 4.50 -3.92 14.70
CA THR A 253 4.27 -3.07 13.53
C THR A 253 3.47 -1.81 13.85
N TYR A 254 2.98 -1.67 15.09
CA TYR A 254 2.05 -0.62 15.52
C TYR A 254 0.82 -0.46 14.60
N ARG A 255 0.26 -1.60 14.19
CA ARG A 255 -0.90 -1.67 13.30
C ARG A 255 -1.99 -2.56 13.86
N TRP A 256 -3.23 -2.20 13.53
CA TRP A 256 -4.34 -3.14 13.66
C TRP A 256 -4.41 -3.98 12.40
N GLU A 257 -4.63 -5.25 12.58
CA GLU A 257 -4.71 -6.23 11.50
C GLU A 257 -5.95 -7.10 11.71
N GLY A 258 -6.57 -7.49 10.62
CA GLY A 258 -7.69 -8.40 10.62
C GLY A 258 -7.94 -8.96 9.24
N ASN A 259 -8.68 -10.05 9.18
CA ASN A 259 -9.06 -10.68 7.93
C ASN A 259 -10.47 -11.25 8.04
N PHE A 260 -11.11 -11.33 6.89
CA PHE A 260 -12.38 -12.04 6.73
C PHE A 260 -12.55 -12.47 5.27
N TRP A 261 -13.44 -13.40 5.03
CA TRP A 261 -13.72 -13.89 3.68
C TRP A 261 -14.79 -13.07 3.00
N ALA A 262 -14.56 -12.72 1.72
CA ALA A 262 -15.51 -11.98 0.91
C ALA A 262 -16.87 -12.69 0.86
N PRO A 263 -17.94 -12.02 1.32
CA PRO A 263 -19.26 -12.63 1.39
C PRO A 263 -19.89 -12.80 0.00
N LYS A 264 -21.21 -12.96 -0.07
CA LYS A 264 -21.96 -13.06 -1.34
C LYS A 264 -21.77 -11.79 -2.19
N PRO A 265 -21.83 -11.87 -3.52
CA PRO A 265 -21.67 -10.73 -4.42
C PRO A 265 -22.57 -9.55 -4.05
N GLY A 266 -22.02 -8.35 -4.20
CA GLY A 266 -22.74 -7.10 -3.92
C GLY A 266 -21.84 -5.96 -3.49
N ASN A 267 -22.47 -4.82 -3.22
CA ASN A 267 -21.80 -3.63 -2.69
C ASN A 267 -21.88 -3.62 -1.17
N TYR A 268 -20.74 -3.42 -0.54
CA TYR A 268 -20.60 -3.42 0.91
C TYR A 268 -20.06 -2.09 1.41
N LYS A 269 -20.48 -1.73 2.62
CA LYS A 269 -19.88 -0.67 3.41
C LYS A 269 -19.22 -1.29 4.63
N TYR A 270 -18.17 -0.66 5.13
CA TYR A 270 -17.62 -1.01 6.42
C TYR A 270 -17.48 0.23 7.30
N LYS A 271 -17.59 0.03 8.60
CA LYS A 271 -17.38 1.03 9.64
C LYS A 271 -16.34 0.48 10.61
N ILE A 272 -15.27 1.23 10.83
CA ILE A 272 -14.25 0.89 11.81
C ILE A 272 -14.35 1.90 12.95
N VAL A 273 -14.37 1.40 14.16
CA VAL A 273 -14.48 2.20 15.40
C VAL A 273 -13.31 1.84 16.29
N ILE A 274 -12.54 2.84 16.71
CA ILE A 274 -11.54 2.68 17.77
C ILE A 274 -12.07 3.34 19.03
N GLN A 275 -11.99 2.60 20.13
CA GLN A 275 -12.35 3.06 21.46
C GLN A 275 -11.11 3.01 22.37
N ASP A 276 -10.80 4.13 22.99
CA ASP A 276 -9.73 4.25 24.00
C ASP A 276 -10.26 4.34 25.42
N GLY A 277 -11.58 4.35 25.59
CA GLY A 277 -12.25 4.44 26.88
C GLY A 277 -12.22 5.84 27.53
N LEU A 278 -11.46 6.79 26.97
CA LEU A 278 -11.24 8.12 27.56
C LEU A 278 -11.72 9.26 26.64
N THR A 279 -11.79 9.05 25.35
CA THR A 279 -12.17 10.06 24.36
C THR A 279 -13.34 9.59 23.50
N ASP A 280 -13.92 10.51 22.71
CA ASP A 280 -14.93 10.15 21.74
C ASP A 280 -14.39 9.10 20.74
N PRO A 281 -15.18 8.06 20.42
CA PRO A 281 -14.75 6.98 19.52
C PRO A 281 -14.38 7.53 18.15
N MET A 282 -13.20 7.14 17.65
CA MET A 282 -12.78 7.48 16.31
C MET A 282 -13.45 6.53 15.31
N VAL A 283 -14.08 7.09 14.30
CA VAL A 283 -14.85 6.33 13.31
C VAL A 283 -14.31 6.56 11.90
N GLN A 284 -14.05 5.48 11.19
CA GLN A 284 -13.75 5.51 9.76
C GLN A 284 -14.77 4.65 8.99
N ASN A 285 -15.29 5.18 7.88
CA ASN A 285 -16.18 4.47 6.98
C ASN A 285 -15.50 4.24 5.63
N GLY A 286 -15.83 3.13 4.99
CA GLY A 286 -15.39 2.83 3.64
C GLY A 286 -16.37 1.91 2.91
N LYS A 287 -16.00 1.51 1.71
CA LYS A 287 -16.81 0.64 0.85
C LYS A 287 -15.92 -0.32 0.07
N PHE A 288 -16.45 -1.47 -0.29
CA PHE A 288 -15.83 -2.43 -1.19
C PHE A 288 -16.89 -3.19 -1.99
N ILE A 289 -16.47 -3.82 -3.05
CA ILE A 289 -17.34 -4.57 -3.95
C ILE A 289 -16.91 -6.04 -3.90
N VAL A 290 -17.89 -6.94 -3.86
CA VAL A 290 -17.66 -8.37 -4.05
C VAL A 290 -18.31 -8.79 -5.36
N GLU A 291 -17.51 -9.29 -6.27
CA GLU A 291 -17.92 -9.80 -7.56
C GLU A 291 -18.20 -11.31 -7.48
N LYS A 292 -19.03 -11.81 -8.40
CA LYS A 292 -19.19 -13.26 -8.55
C LYS A 292 -17.84 -13.89 -8.87
N SER A 293 -17.51 -14.95 -8.17
CA SER A 293 -16.33 -15.75 -8.53
C SER A 293 -16.49 -16.29 -9.96
N GLN A 294 -15.56 -15.92 -10.82
CA GLN A 294 -15.51 -16.38 -12.22
C GLN A 294 -14.57 -17.57 -12.38
N ILE A 295 -14.09 -18.16 -11.27
CA ILE A 295 -13.11 -19.26 -11.32
C ILE A 295 -13.66 -20.42 -12.14
N GLU A 296 -14.95 -20.71 -11.99
CA GLU A 296 -15.60 -21.78 -12.77
C GLU A 296 -15.79 -21.40 -14.25
N LEU A 297 -15.95 -20.12 -14.57
CA LEU A 297 -16.15 -19.64 -15.96
C LEU A 297 -14.83 -19.54 -16.75
N ASN A 298 -13.73 -19.28 -16.08
CA ASN A 298 -12.42 -19.18 -16.74
C ASN A 298 -11.77 -20.53 -17.04
N GLN A 299 -12.31 -21.64 -16.53
CA GLN A 299 -11.84 -23.01 -16.77
C GLN A 299 -12.88 -23.90 -17.46
N VAL A 300 -13.77 -23.33 -18.23
CA VAL A 300 -14.81 -24.07 -18.97
C VAL A 300 -14.25 -24.83 -20.18
N SER A 301 -13.00 -24.59 -20.56
CA SER A 301 -12.36 -25.35 -21.61
C SER A 301 -11.79 -26.66 -21.05
N LEU A 302 -12.27 -27.76 -21.62
CA LEU A 302 -11.76 -29.09 -21.33
C LEU A 302 -10.25 -29.14 -21.59
N ASN A 303 -9.46 -29.45 -20.56
CA ASN A 303 -8.01 -29.60 -20.71
C ASN A 303 -7.70 -30.98 -21.31
N LEU A 304 -7.94 -31.11 -22.61
CA LEU A 304 -7.67 -32.36 -23.35
C LEU A 304 -6.25 -32.91 -23.19
N PRO A 305 -5.17 -32.08 -23.22
CA PRO A 305 -3.82 -32.58 -23.01
C PRO A 305 -3.64 -33.21 -21.62
N LEU A 306 -4.21 -32.62 -20.57
CA LEU A 306 -4.15 -33.14 -19.21
C LEU A 306 -4.89 -34.49 -19.11
N LEU A 307 -6.10 -34.58 -19.67
CA LEU A 307 -6.89 -35.80 -19.64
C LEU A 307 -6.23 -36.93 -20.44
N ALA A 308 -5.65 -36.65 -21.58
CA ALA A 308 -4.88 -37.59 -22.35
C ALA A 308 -3.62 -38.09 -21.60
N ASN A 309 -2.95 -37.21 -20.89
CA ASN A 309 -1.78 -37.57 -20.08
C ASN A 309 -2.17 -38.45 -18.89
N ILE A 310 -3.25 -38.13 -18.19
CA ILE A 310 -3.80 -38.96 -17.10
C ILE A 310 -4.18 -40.35 -17.64
N SER A 311 -4.87 -40.40 -18.77
CA SER A 311 -5.29 -41.62 -19.42
C SER A 311 -4.07 -42.52 -19.77
N ASN A 312 -3.01 -41.94 -20.29
CA ASN A 312 -1.78 -42.66 -20.61
C ASN A 312 -1.06 -43.16 -19.35
N ILE A 313 -1.00 -42.38 -18.27
CA ILE A 313 -0.32 -42.77 -17.02
C ILE A 313 -1.08 -43.86 -16.27
N THR A 314 -2.40 -43.84 -16.35
CA THR A 314 -3.28 -44.77 -15.63
C THR A 314 -3.68 -46.00 -16.46
N GLU A 315 -3.20 -46.08 -17.69
CA GLU A 315 -3.61 -47.12 -18.69
C GLU A 315 -5.13 -47.14 -18.90
N ALA A 316 -5.78 -46.00 -18.66
CA ALA A 316 -7.23 -45.82 -18.85
C ALA A 316 -7.50 -45.21 -20.23
N GLU A 317 -8.74 -45.32 -20.70
CA GLU A 317 -9.17 -44.71 -21.96
C GLU A 317 -10.01 -43.47 -21.69
N TYR A 318 -9.72 -42.38 -22.40
CA TYR A 318 -10.53 -41.16 -22.39
C TYR A 318 -11.56 -41.20 -23.52
N TYR A 319 -12.82 -40.91 -23.20
CA TYR A 319 -13.91 -40.80 -24.17
C TYR A 319 -14.51 -39.41 -24.14
N SER A 320 -14.69 -38.78 -25.31
CA SER A 320 -15.46 -37.56 -25.41
C SER A 320 -16.94 -37.85 -25.12
N TRP A 321 -17.71 -36.75 -24.79
CA TRP A 321 -19.14 -36.92 -24.50
C TRP A 321 -19.94 -37.56 -25.63
N GLU A 322 -19.57 -37.33 -26.87
CA GLU A 322 -20.19 -37.92 -28.06
C GLU A 322 -19.97 -39.46 -28.11
N LEU A 323 -18.87 -39.94 -27.53
CA LEU A 323 -18.50 -41.35 -27.52
C LEU A 323 -18.84 -42.07 -26.20
N ARG A 324 -19.64 -41.44 -25.33
CA ARG A 324 -19.98 -41.96 -24.01
C ARG A 324 -20.60 -43.37 -24.01
N SER A 325 -21.32 -43.75 -25.08
CA SER A 325 -21.88 -45.09 -25.21
C SER A 325 -20.80 -46.19 -25.22
N LYS A 326 -19.64 -45.90 -25.83
CA LYS A 326 -18.52 -46.83 -25.83
C LYS A 326 -17.92 -47.04 -24.44
N LEU A 327 -18.02 -46.05 -23.55
CA LEU A 327 -17.58 -46.19 -22.17
C LEU A 327 -18.48 -47.19 -21.40
N VAL A 328 -19.79 -47.10 -21.61
CA VAL A 328 -20.75 -48.00 -20.97
C VAL A 328 -20.54 -49.45 -21.40
N ASP A 329 -20.25 -49.69 -22.67
CA ASP A 329 -20.00 -51.01 -23.20
C ASP A 329 -18.72 -51.67 -22.66
N LYS A 330 -17.77 -50.88 -22.19
CA LYS A 330 -16.49 -51.33 -21.61
C LYS A 330 -16.52 -51.50 -20.08
N ILE A 331 -17.56 -51.03 -19.40
CA ILE A 331 -17.70 -51.22 -17.96
C ILE A 331 -18.02 -52.67 -17.64
N THR A 332 -17.00 -53.41 -17.25
CA THR A 332 -17.21 -54.77 -16.68
C THR A 332 -17.45 -54.64 -15.18
N PRO A 333 -18.57 -55.17 -14.65
CA PRO A 333 -18.83 -55.13 -13.23
C PRO A 333 -17.76 -55.94 -12.47
N ILE A 334 -17.07 -55.31 -11.53
CA ILE A 334 -16.15 -56.00 -10.63
C ILE A 334 -17.02 -56.76 -9.58
N GLU A 335 -17.18 -58.06 -9.76
CA GLU A 335 -17.74 -58.90 -8.74
C GLU A 335 -16.80 -59.00 -7.53
N SER A 336 -17.01 -58.18 -6.52
CA SER A 336 -16.32 -58.34 -5.24
C SER A 336 -17.06 -59.39 -4.41
N LYS A 337 -16.58 -60.60 -4.37
CA LYS A 337 -17.06 -61.59 -3.37
C LYS A 337 -16.56 -61.19 -1.98
N ARG A 338 -17.36 -60.44 -1.22
CA ARG A 338 -17.12 -60.22 0.22
C ARG A 338 -17.46 -61.54 0.95
N LYS A 339 -16.46 -62.25 1.46
CA LYS A 339 -16.69 -63.28 2.49
C LYS A 339 -17.17 -62.59 3.78
N ILE A 340 -18.45 -62.61 4.03
CA ILE A 340 -19.02 -62.21 5.32
C ILE A 340 -18.68 -63.29 6.31
N ASN A 341 -17.84 -62.97 7.30
CA ASN A 341 -17.50 -63.90 8.36
C ASN A 341 -18.73 -64.08 9.28
N LYS A 342 -19.31 -65.28 9.26
CA LYS A 342 -20.54 -65.60 10.02
C LYS A 342 -20.44 -65.37 11.55
N SER A 343 -19.22 -65.22 12.07
CA SER A 343 -19.01 -64.96 13.51
C SER A 343 -19.43 -63.55 13.95
N ILE A 344 -19.73 -62.60 13.02
CA ILE A 344 -20.20 -61.26 13.34
C ILE A 344 -21.74 -61.19 13.50
N VAL A 345 -22.45 -62.22 13.03
CA VAL A 345 -23.92 -62.25 13.01
C VAL A 345 -24.52 -62.68 14.39
N PHE A 346 -23.69 -63.17 15.31
CA PHE A 346 -24.14 -63.63 16.64
C PHE A 346 -23.86 -62.64 17.77
N LEU A 347 -23.51 -61.39 17.50
CA LEU A 347 -23.28 -60.33 18.47
C LEU A 347 -24.32 -59.20 18.36
N LEU A 348 -25.41 -59.42 17.71
CA LEU A 348 -26.63 -58.65 17.74
C LEU A 348 -27.72 -59.52 18.30
#